data_192393cc95ca1cfa3f96128ec7422c33
#
_entry.id   192393cc95ca1cfa3f96128ec7422c33
#
_cell.length_a   1.000
_cell.length_b   1.000
_cell.length_c   1.000
_cell.angle_alpha   90.00
_cell.angle_beta   90.00
_cell.angle_gamma   90.00
#
_symmetry.space_group_name_H-M   'P 1'
#
loop_
_entity.id
_entity.type
_entity.pdbx_description
1 polymer ?
#
loop_
_entity_poly.entity_id
_entity_poly.type
_entity_poly.pdbx_seq_one_letter_code
_entity_poly.pdbx_strand_id
1 'polypeptide(L)'
;GRYLVLMPNNPRGGGVSRRVEGEERNELRDAINGLDVPNGMSVIARTAGIGRSTEELQWDMNYLLQLWRAVEDAAKMQGGAYLIYQESSLVIRAIRDYFHQEIGELLIDTEAIFEQAQQFMSHVMPANVNRVKLYKDDVPLFSRFQIEHQIETAYARQVALPSGGAIVIGAGLFLIRREA
;
A
#
# COMPACT_ATOMS: atom_id res chain seq x y z
N GLY A 1 -6.07 0.49 -5.72
CA GLY A 1 -4.69 0.98 -5.59
C GLY A 1 -4.45 1.69 -4.25
N ARG A 2 -3.26 2.12 -4.05
CA ARG A 2 -2.89 2.91 -2.87
C ARG A 2 -3.59 4.26 -2.87
N TYR A 3 -3.52 4.96 -3.98
CA TYR A 3 -4.00 6.33 -4.15
C TYR A 3 -5.27 6.42 -4.99
N LEU A 4 -5.49 5.45 -5.86
CA LEU A 4 -6.56 5.47 -6.85
C LEU A 4 -7.50 4.26 -6.72
N VAL A 5 -8.73 4.46 -7.17
CA VAL A 5 -9.69 3.40 -7.48
C VAL A 5 -9.95 3.45 -8.98
N LEU A 6 -9.64 2.37 -9.69
CA LEU A 6 -9.94 2.21 -11.11
C LEU A 6 -11.34 1.61 -11.30
N MET A 7 -12.11 2.18 -12.19
CA MET A 7 -13.43 1.68 -12.61
C MET A 7 -13.39 1.32 -14.11
N PRO A 8 -13.10 0.05 -14.44
CA PRO A 8 -12.84 -0.36 -15.83
C PRO A 8 -14.03 -0.21 -16.77
N ASN A 9 -15.25 -0.33 -16.25
CA ASN A 9 -16.48 -0.36 -17.08
C ASN A 9 -17.41 0.82 -16.78
N ASN A 10 -16.90 1.93 -16.24
CA ASN A 10 -17.66 3.10 -15.89
C ASN A 10 -17.00 4.41 -16.33
N PRO A 11 -17.08 4.78 -17.63
CA PRO A 11 -16.43 5.98 -18.14
C PRO A 11 -17.02 7.29 -17.61
N ARG A 12 -18.23 7.25 -17.04
CA ARG A 12 -18.91 8.44 -16.49
C ARG A 12 -18.65 8.64 -15.01
N GLY A 13 -17.98 7.68 -14.38
CA GLY A 13 -17.55 7.79 -12.98
C GLY A 13 -16.29 8.66 -12.87
N GLY A 14 -15.68 8.64 -11.71
CA GLY A 14 -14.39 9.29 -11.51
C GLY A 14 -14.47 10.61 -10.75
N GLY A 15 -13.30 11.15 -10.47
CA GLY A 15 -13.12 12.38 -9.73
C GLY A 15 -12.32 12.22 -8.44
N VAL A 16 -12.60 13.05 -7.45
CA VAL A 16 -11.90 13.05 -6.15
C VAL A 16 -12.86 12.58 -5.05
N SER A 17 -12.36 11.80 -4.12
CA SER A 17 -13.10 11.35 -2.93
C SER A 17 -13.87 12.51 -2.28
N ARG A 18 -15.09 12.26 -1.83
CA ARG A 18 -15.92 13.26 -1.15
C ARG A 18 -15.35 13.73 0.19
N ARG A 19 -14.37 12.99 0.73
CA ARG A 19 -13.68 13.33 1.98
C ARG A 19 -12.55 14.35 1.79
N VAL A 20 -12.19 14.68 0.56
CA VAL A 20 -11.19 15.69 0.24
C VAL A 20 -11.92 16.99 -0.08
N GLU A 21 -11.55 18.07 0.58
CA GLU A 21 -12.20 19.37 0.48
C GLU A 21 -11.18 20.47 0.17
N GLY A 22 -11.68 21.67 -0.13
CA GLY A 22 -10.86 22.87 -0.29
C GLY A 22 -9.86 22.81 -1.43
N GLU A 23 -8.70 23.41 -1.21
CA GLU A 23 -7.61 23.52 -2.19
C GLU A 23 -7.01 22.16 -2.55
N GLU A 24 -6.82 21.28 -1.57
CA GLU A 24 -6.33 19.91 -1.78
C GLU A 24 -7.18 19.13 -2.80
N ARG A 25 -8.50 19.39 -2.81
CA ARG A 25 -9.39 18.77 -3.78
C ARG A 25 -9.12 19.23 -5.20
N ASN A 26 -8.81 20.52 -5.38
CA ASN A 26 -8.54 21.09 -6.70
C ASN A 26 -7.18 20.59 -7.21
N GLU A 27 -6.13 20.64 -6.37
CA GLU A 27 -4.81 20.12 -6.69
C GLU A 27 -4.85 18.64 -7.08
N LEU A 28 -5.56 17.83 -6.28
CA LEU A 28 -5.68 16.40 -6.57
C LEU A 28 -6.50 16.15 -7.85
N ARG A 29 -7.48 16.98 -8.15
CA ARG A 29 -8.26 16.91 -9.40
C ARG A 29 -7.36 17.23 -10.60
N ASP A 30 -6.52 18.26 -10.49
CA ASP A 30 -5.61 18.64 -11.57
C ASP A 30 -4.57 17.54 -11.80
N ALA A 31 -4.05 16.94 -10.73
CA ALA A 31 -3.12 15.81 -10.81
C ALA A 31 -3.74 14.58 -11.52
N ILE A 32 -5.00 14.20 -11.22
CA ILE A 32 -5.64 13.07 -11.89
C ILE A 32 -6.07 13.38 -13.33
N ASN A 33 -6.31 14.64 -13.69
CA ASN A 33 -6.58 15.04 -15.07
C ASN A 33 -5.35 14.87 -15.99
N GLY A 34 -4.15 14.85 -15.40
CA GLY A 34 -2.91 14.55 -16.12
C GLY A 34 -2.61 13.06 -16.29
N LEU A 35 -3.44 12.16 -15.77
CA LEU A 35 -3.23 10.72 -15.85
C LEU A 35 -3.69 10.15 -17.20
N ASP A 36 -2.96 9.12 -17.65
CA ASP A 36 -3.25 8.40 -18.88
C ASP A 36 -4.32 7.31 -18.61
N VAL A 37 -5.57 7.73 -18.55
CA VAL A 37 -6.72 6.84 -18.29
C VAL A 37 -7.26 6.29 -19.61
N PRO A 38 -7.28 4.95 -19.80
CA PRO A 38 -7.80 4.36 -21.03
C PRO A 38 -9.27 4.69 -21.29
N ASN A 39 -9.65 4.77 -22.57
CA ASN A 39 -11.04 4.98 -22.97
C ASN A 39 -11.97 3.91 -22.39
N GLY A 40 -13.12 4.34 -21.90
CA GLY A 40 -14.10 3.45 -21.28
C GLY A 40 -13.89 3.22 -19.78
N MET A 41 -12.79 3.74 -19.23
CA MET A 41 -12.46 3.65 -17.80
C MET A 41 -12.54 5.02 -17.12
N SER A 42 -12.61 5.00 -15.79
CA SER A 42 -12.49 6.20 -14.96
C SER A 42 -11.79 5.90 -13.65
N VAL A 43 -11.30 6.95 -12.98
CA VAL A 43 -10.58 6.84 -11.72
C VAL A 43 -11.17 7.77 -10.65
N ILE A 44 -11.11 7.31 -9.39
CA ILE A 44 -11.38 8.14 -8.23
C ILE A 44 -10.09 8.27 -7.42
N ALA A 45 -9.65 9.49 -7.16
CA ALA A 45 -8.56 9.73 -6.23
C ALA A 45 -9.04 9.57 -4.79
N ARG A 46 -8.28 8.79 -4.02
CA ARG A 46 -8.49 8.55 -2.58
C ARG A 46 -7.85 9.67 -1.77
N THR A 47 -8.22 9.79 -0.48
CA THR A 47 -7.59 10.71 0.46
C THR A 47 -6.08 10.51 0.60
N ALA A 48 -5.59 9.27 0.43
CA ALA A 48 -4.16 8.95 0.43
C ALA A 48 -3.38 9.57 -0.74
N GLY A 49 -4.07 10.05 -1.78
CA GLY A 49 -3.48 10.73 -2.93
C GLY A 49 -3.19 12.22 -2.70
N ILE A 50 -3.64 12.80 -1.58
CA ILE A 50 -3.38 14.21 -1.26
C ILE A 50 -1.86 14.45 -1.20
N GLY A 51 -1.38 15.50 -1.88
CA GLY A 51 0.02 15.88 -1.93
C GLY A 51 0.93 14.93 -2.72
N ARG A 52 0.37 13.97 -3.49
CA ARG A 52 1.14 13.09 -4.37
C ARG A 52 1.34 13.70 -5.74
N SER A 53 2.52 13.46 -6.32
CA SER A 53 2.82 13.92 -7.67
C SER A 53 2.03 13.11 -8.71
N THR A 54 1.89 13.68 -9.91
CA THR A 54 1.24 12.98 -11.04
C THR A 54 1.97 11.68 -11.38
N GLU A 55 3.29 11.64 -11.24
CA GLU A 55 4.11 10.44 -11.48
C GLU A 55 3.82 9.32 -10.47
N GLU A 56 3.65 9.66 -9.18
CA GLU A 56 3.25 8.69 -8.14
C GLU A 56 1.85 8.15 -8.40
N LEU A 57 0.91 9.01 -8.81
CA LEU A 57 -0.44 8.61 -9.17
C LEU A 57 -0.45 7.76 -10.45
N GLN A 58 0.36 8.11 -11.46
CA GLN A 58 0.51 7.33 -12.69
C GLN A 58 1.10 5.95 -12.42
N TRP A 59 2.02 5.84 -11.47
CA TRP A 59 2.56 4.54 -11.06
C TRP A 59 1.46 3.64 -10.45
N ASP A 60 0.62 4.18 -9.56
CA ASP A 60 -0.53 3.47 -8.98
C ASP A 60 -1.57 3.10 -10.05
N MET A 61 -1.78 3.98 -11.02
CA MET A 61 -2.64 3.72 -12.19
C MET A 61 -2.12 2.55 -13.04
N ASN A 62 -0.83 2.53 -13.34
CA ASN A 62 -0.20 1.46 -14.11
C ASN A 62 -0.31 0.11 -13.40
N TYR A 63 -0.13 0.09 -12.08
CA TYR A 63 -0.39 -1.08 -11.24
C TYR A 63 -1.83 -1.58 -11.40
N LEU A 64 -2.83 -0.69 -11.29
CA LEU A 64 -4.24 -1.05 -11.41
C LEU A 64 -4.59 -1.57 -12.80
N LEU A 65 -4.01 -1.00 -13.86
CA LEU A 65 -4.20 -1.47 -15.23
C LEU A 65 -3.60 -2.87 -15.45
N GLN A 66 -2.42 -3.15 -14.88
CA GLN A 66 -1.81 -4.48 -14.95
C GLN A 66 -2.65 -5.51 -14.19
N LEU A 67 -3.10 -5.17 -12.98
CA LEU A 67 -4.00 -6.03 -12.20
C LEU A 67 -5.30 -6.30 -12.96
N TRP A 68 -5.91 -5.28 -13.57
CA TRP A 68 -7.14 -5.45 -14.32
C TRP A 68 -6.94 -6.38 -15.54
N ARG A 69 -5.86 -6.22 -16.30
CA ARG A 69 -5.51 -7.12 -17.40
C ARG A 69 -5.35 -8.56 -16.93
N ALA A 70 -4.65 -8.78 -15.83
CA ALA A 70 -4.49 -10.13 -15.25
C ALA A 70 -5.84 -10.75 -14.85
N VAL A 71 -6.77 -9.94 -14.29
CA VAL A 71 -8.13 -10.39 -13.95
C VAL A 71 -8.93 -10.72 -15.20
N GLU A 72 -8.88 -9.89 -16.26
CA GLU A 72 -9.57 -10.14 -17.53
C GLU A 72 -9.06 -11.40 -18.22
N ASP A 73 -7.75 -11.61 -18.24
CA ASP A 73 -7.15 -12.78 -18.87
C ASP A 73 -7.49 -14.06 -18.09
N ALA A 74 -7.41 -14.03 -16.76
CA ALA A 74 -7.85 -15.14 -15.93
C ALA A 74 -9.34 -15.47 -16.15
N ALA A 75 -10.21 -14.45 -16.25
CA ALA A 75 -11.63 -14.64 -16.48
C ALA A 75 -11.98 -15.34 -17.82
N LYS A 76 -11.09 -15.24 -18.81
CA LYS A 76 -11.24 -15.90 -20.12
C LYS A 76 -10.78 -17.38 -20.10
N MET A 77 -9.96 -17.77 -19.12
CA MET A 77 -9.32 -19.10 -19.11
C MET A 77 -10.27 -20.22 -18.69
N GLN A 78 -11.28 -19.91 -17.88
CA GLN A 78 -12.17 -20.94 -17.31
C GLN A 78 -13.61 -20.42 -17.28
N GLY A 79 -14.57 -21.28 -17.65
CA GLY A 79 -16.00 -21.00 -17.52
C GLY A 79 -16.52 -21.27 -16.11
N GLY A 80 -17.56 -20.52 -15.70
CA GLY A 80 -18.18 -20.66 -14.40
C GLY A 80 -17.59 -19.74 -13.33
N ALA A 81 -18.02 -19.90 -12.09
CA ALA A 81 -17.57 -19.11 -10.96
C ALA A 81 -16.34 -19.76 -10.30
N TYR A 82 -15.24 -19.03 -10.23
CA TYR A 82 -14.02 -19.45 -9.53
C TYR A 82 -13.27 -18.23 -8.97
N LEU A 83 -12.35 -18.46 -8.03
CA LEU A 83 -11.57 -17.41 -7.42
C LEU A 83 -10.49 -16.93 -8.40
N ILE A 84 -10.61 -15.70 -8.88
CA ILE A 84 -9.63 -15.06 -9.77
C ILE A 84 -8.60 -14.28 -8.95
N TYR A 85 -9.05 -13.51 -7.97
CA TYR A 85 -8.20 -12.61 -7.20
C TYR A 85 -8.65 -12.51 -5.74
N GLN A 86 -7.69 -12.57 -4.82
CA GLN A 86 -7.94 -12.45 -3.39
C GLN A 86 -7.13 -11.31 -2.79
N GLU A 87 -7.76 -10.15 -2.63
CA GLU A 87 -7.13 -8.97 -2.02
C GLU A 87 -7.07 -9.04 -0.48
N SER A 88 -7.75 -10.00 0.15
CA SER A 88 -7.83 -10.11 1.61
C SER A 88 -6.52 -10.53 2.28
N SER A 89 -5.55 -11.06 1.56
CA SER A 89 -4.23 -11.39 2.09
C SER A 89 -3.51 -10.15 2.61
N LEU A 90 -3.01 -10.25 3.85
CA LEU A 90 -2.25 -9.17 4.48
C LEU A 90 -1.01 -8.79 3.65
N VAL A 91 -0.32 -9.78 3.09
CA VAL A 91 0.88 -9.58 2.28
C VAL A 91 0.58 -8.82 0.99
N ILE A 92 -0.50 -9.17 0.31
CA ILE A 92 -0.93 -8.48 -0.91
C ILE A 92 -1.29 -7.02 -0.61
N ARG A 93 -2.02 -6.78 0.49
CA ARG A 93 -2.35 -5.42 0.93
C ARG A 93 -1.10 -4.63 1.32
N ALA A 94 -0.15 -5.25 2.00
CA ALA A 94 1.11 -4.59 2.37
C ALA A 94 1.92 -4.20 1.13
N ILE A 95 2.05 -5.09 0.14
CA ILE A 95 2.71 -4.78 -1.13
C ILE A 95 1.99 -3.62 -1.82
N ARG A 96 0.66 -3.70 -1.97
CA ARG A 96 -0.13 -2.64 -2.60
C ARG A 96 0.05 -1.27 -1.93
N ASP A 97 0.04 -1.23 -0.59
CA ASP A 97 0.00 0.02 0.16
C ASP A 97 1.39 0.61 0.44
N TYR A 98 2.44 -0.21 0.48
CA TYR A 98 3.77 0.21 0.91
C TYR A 98 4.88 0.02 -0.12
N PHE A 99 4.72 -0.92 -1.08
CA PHE A 99 5.73 -1.12 -2.10
C PHE A 99 5.77 0.06 -3.08
N HIS A 100 6.95 0.63 -3.33
CA HIS A 100 7.20 1.71 -4.29
C HIS A 100 8.59 1.56 -4.92
N GLN A 101 8.92 2.42 -5.88
CA GLN A 101 10.14 2.28 -6.69
C GLN A 101 11.44 2.34 -5.88
N GLU A 102 11.47 3.09 -4.79
CA GLU A 102 12.66 3.25 -3.93
C GLU A 102 12.90 2.05 -3.00
N ILE A 103 11.94 1.12 -2.86
CA ILE A 103 12.14 -0.10 -2.07
C ILE A 103 13.08 -1.03 -2.85
N GLY A 104 14.27 -1.22 -2.31
CA GLY A 104 15.28 -2.10 -2.89
C GLY A 104 14.93 -3.58 -2.77
N GLU A 105 14.45 -4.02 -1.61
CA GLU A 105 14.18 -5.42 -1.31
C GLU A 105 12.94 -5.58 -0.43
N LEU A 106 12.19 -6.66 -0.67
CA LEU A 106 11.10 -7.14 0.15
C LEU A 106 11.53 -8.51 0.71
N LEU A 107 11.87 -8.55 1.98
CA LEU A 107 12.35 -9.75 2.65
C LEU A 107 11.20 -10.47 3.35
N ILE A 108 11.08 -11.77 3.12
CA ILE A 108 10.04 -12.62 3.70
C ILE A 108 10.71 -13.88 4.23
N ASP A 109 10.47 -14.23 5.48
CA ASP A 109 11.09 -15.39 6.16
C ASP A 109 10.23 -16.66 6.13
N THR A 110 8.99 -16.57 5.62
CA THR A 110 8.06 -17.69 5.50
C THR A 110 7.88 -18.08 4.03
N GLU A 111 8.18 -19.33 3.68
CA GLU A 111 8.18 -19.81 2.30
C GLU A 111 6.83 -19.66 1.61
N ALA A 112 5.73 -20.05 2.28
CA ALA A 112 4.38 -19.92 1.73
C ALA A 112 3.98 -18.46 1.44
N ILE A 113 4.40 -17.52 2.29
CA ILE A 113 4.16 -16.08 2.10
C ILE A 113 5.05 -15.52 0.99
N PHE A 114 6.29 -15.99 0.91
CA PHE A 114 7.20 -15.63 -0.18
C PHE A 114 6.63 -16.05 -1.55
N GLU A 115 6.17 -17.30 -1.67
CA GLU A 115 5.56 -17.79 -2.91
C GLU A 115 4.34 -16.97 -3.32
N GLN A 116 3.46 -16.66 -2.34
CA GLN A 116 2.29 -15.81 -2.59
C GLN A 116 2.67 -14.40 -3.06
N ALA A 117 3.67 -13.78 -2.42
CA ALA A 117 4.16 -12.47 -2.80
C ALA A 117 4.83 -12.49 -4.18
N GLN A 118 5.65 -13.51 -4.46
CA GLN A 118 6.33 -13.67 -5.73
C GLN A 118 5.33 -13.91 -6.87
N GLN A 119 4.34 -14.76 -6.66
CA GLN A 119 3.29 -15.00 -7.63
C GLN A 119 2.50 -13.73 -7.93
N PHE A 120 2.11 -13.00 -6.89
CA PHE A 120 1.42 -11.72 -7.06
C PHE A 120 2.26 -10.71 -7.86
N MET A 121 3.52 -10.51 -7.44
CA MET A 121 4.43 -9.56 -8.10
C MET A 121 4.73 -9.94 -9.55
N SER A 122 4.85 -11.23 -9.86
CA SER A 122 5.08 -11.69 -11.25
C SER A 122 3.94 -11.33 -12.20
N HIS A 123 2.70 -11.32 -11.71
CA HIS A 123 1.53 -10.96 -12.52
C HIS A 123 1.29 -9.45 -12.62
N VAL A 124 1.54 -8.74 -11.53
CA VAL A 124 1.12 -7.34 -11.39
C VAL A 124 2.28 -6.36 -11.54
N MET A 125 3.48 -6.75 -11.13
CA MET A 125 4.70 -5.93 -11.19
C MET A 125 5.92 -6.74 -11.65
N PRO A 126 5.91 -7.34 -12.84
CA PRO A 126 6.94 -8.29 -13.28
C PRO A 126 8.37 -7.70 -13.24
N ALA A 127 8.52 -6.41 -13.49
CA ALA A 127 9.81 -5.72 -13.42
C ALA A 127 10.42 -5.68 -12.01
N ASN A 128 9.60 -5.88 -10.97
CA ASN A 128 10.01 -5.79 -9.56
C ASN A 128 10.04 -7.14 -8.84
N VAL A 129 9.71 -8.24 -9.50
CA VAL A 129 9.64 -9.57 -8.89
C VAL A 129 10.97 -10.00 -8.24
N ASN A 130 12.10 -9.58 -8.81
CA ASN A 130 13.45 -9.87 -8.30
C ASN A 130 13.77 -9.17 -6.97
N ARG A 131 12.95 -8.21 -6.54
CA ARG A 131 13.08 -7.54 -5.25
C ARG A 131 12.47 -8.34 -4.10
N VAL A 132 11.60 -9.32 -4.41
CA VAL A 132 11.05 -10.24 -3.41
C VAL A 132 12.05 -11.34 -3.15
N LYS A 133 12.52 -11.45 -1.91
CA LYS A 133 13.54 -12.42 -1.51
C LYS A 133 13.08 -13.23 -0.31
N LEU A 134 13.32 -14.53 -0.38
CA LEU A 134 13.17 -15.41 0.78
C LEU A 134 14.36 -15.23 1.70
N TYR A 135 14.08 -14.82 2.94
CA TYR A 135 15.10 -14.67 3.98
C TYR A 135 15.36 -16.03 4.64
N LYS A 136 16.64 -16.46 4.66
CA LYS A 136 17.07 -17.78 5.18
C LYS A 136 18.26 -17.68 6.14
N ASP A 137 18.47 -16.54 6.78
CA ASP A 137 19.57 -16.36 7.73
C ASP A 137 19.22 -17.01 9.08
N ASP A 138 20.23 -17.39 9.86
CA ASP A 138 20.08 -17.99 11.19
C ASP A 138 19.52 -16.99 12.21
N VAL A 139 19.74 -15.70 12.03
CA VAL A 139 19.20 -14.63 12.87
C VAL A 139 17.76 -14.30 12.42
N PRO A 140 16.76 -14.34 13.32
CA PRO A 140 15.39 -13.99 12.95
C PRO A 140 15.30 -12.62 12.26
N LEU A 141 14.46 -12.52 11.23
CA LEU A 141 14.36 -11.33 10.36
C LEU A 141 14.14 -10.03 11.14
N PHE A 142 13.22 -10.03 12.10
CA PHE A 142 12.91 -8.84 12.88
C PHE A 142 14.03 -8.48 13.87
N SER A 143 14.71 -9.47 14.44
CA SER A 143 15.87 -9.25 15.30
C SER A 143 17.06 -8.69 14.50
N ARG A 144 17.28 -9.22 13.27
CA ARG A 144 18.34 -8.75 12.35
C ARG A 144 18.26 -7.25 12.08
N PHE A 145 17.04 -6.74 11.89
CA PHE A 145 16.77 -5.32 11.57
C PHE A 145 16.29 -4.51 12.77
N GLN A 146 16.36 -5.06 13.99
CA GLN A 146 15.93 -4.40 15.25
C GLN A 146 14.46 -3.97 15.25
N ILE A 147 13.62 -4.64 14.46
CA ILE A 147 12.20 -4.31 14.32
C ILE A 147 11.43 -4.71 15.58
N GLU A 148 11.79 -5.84 16.25
CA GLU A 148 11.18 -6.26 17.52
C GLU A 148 11.24 -5.15 18.56
N HIS A 149 12.43 -4.58 18.78
CA HIS A 149 12.60 -3.49 19.75
C HIS A 149 11.77 -2.26 19.39
N GLN A 150 11.66 -1.92 18.10
CA GLN A 150 10.83 -0.81 17.65
C GLN A 150 9.33 -1.07 17.90
N ILE A 151 8.87 -2.30 17.67
CA ILE A 151 7.49 -2.73 17.95
C ILE A 151 7.21 -2.66 19.46
N GLU A 152 8.09 -3.23 20.29
CA GLU A 152 7.97 -3.19 21.75
C GLU A 152 7.91 -1.76 22.27
N THR A 153 8.77 -0.88 21.76
CA THR A 153 8.79 0.53 22.12
C THR A 153 7.48 1.23 21.69
N ALA A 154 6.95 0.94 20.50
CA ALA A 154 5.71 1.52 20.00
C ALA A 154 4.48 1.10 20.83
N TYR A 155 4.50 -0.12 21.40
CA TYR A 155 3.44 -0.62 22.29
C TYR A 155 3.72 -0.37 23.78
N ALA A 156 4.83 0.25 24.13
CA ALA A 156 5.15 0.58 25.51
C ALA A 156 4.14 1.59 26.07
N ARG A 157 3.79 1.42 27.35
CA ARG A 157 2.90 2.37 28.04
C ARG A 157 3.55 3.73 28.32
N GLN A 158 4.86 3.78 28.26
CA GLN A 158 5.64 4.99 28.48
C GLN A 158 6.41 5.35 27.21
N VAL A 159 6.17 6.54 26.68
CA VAL A 159 6.85 7.08 25.51
C VAL A 159 7.69 8.27 25.96
N ALA A 160 9.01 8.16 25.81
CA ALA A 160 9.92 9.27 26.06
C ALA A 160 9.78 10.37 25.00
N LEU A 161 9.76 11.64 25.44
CA LEU A 161 9.71 12.79 24.55
C LEU A 161 11.12 13.34 24.29
N PRO A 162 11.41 13.87 23.10
CA PRO A 162 12.70 14.50 22.82
C PRO A 162 13.04 15.67 23.74
N SER A 163 12.03 16.28 24.38
CA SER A 163 12.16 17.38 25.35
C SER A 163 12.52 16.95 26.78
N GLY A 164 12.79 15.65 27.02
CA GLY A 164 13.14 15.12 28.35
C GLY A 164 11.95 14.76 29.24
N GLY A 165 10.71 14.80 28.71
CA GLY A 165 9.52 14.31 29.42
C GLY A 165 9.10 12.93 28.93
N ALA A 166 8.05 12.35 29.52
CA ALA A 166 7.44 11.11 29.07
C ALA A 166 5.92 11.20 29.08
N ILE A 167 5.29 10.53 28.09
CA ILE A 167 3.84 10.29 28.06
C ILE A 167 3.61 8.90 28.65
N VAL A 168 2.74 8.79 29.65
CA VAL A 168 2.31 7.50 30.21
C VAL A 168 0.87 7.24 29.81
N ILE A 169 0.64 6.16 29.07
CA ILE A 169 -0.68 5.73 28.63
C ILE A 169 -1.27 4.81 29.70
N GLY A 170 -2.26 5.30 30.44
CA GLY A 170 -3.02 4.53 31.42
C GLY A 170 -4.47 4.35 30.96
N ALA A 171 -5.19 3.42 31.58
CA ALA A 171 -6.62 3.21 31.27
C ALA A 171 -7.43 4.46 31.66
N GLY A 172 -7.61 5.38 30.71
CA GLY A 172 -8.46 6.56 30.84
C GLY A 172 -7.81 7.84 31.36
N LEU A 173 -6.49 7.90 31.55
CA LEU A 173 -5.81 9.13 31.99
C LEU A 173 -4.48 9.33 31.26
N PHE A 174 -4.33 10.51 30.65
CA PHE A 174 -3.03 10.97 30.13
C PHE A 174 -2.33 11.78 31.22
N LEU A 175 -1.21 11.28 31.75
CA LEU A 175 -0.35 12.04 32.67
C LEU A 175 0.91 12.46 31.89
N ILE A 176 1.06 13.76 31.68
CA ILE A 176 2.31 14.35 31.20
C ILE A 176 3.14 14.71 32.45
N ARG A 177 4.21 13.98 32.69
CA ARG A 177 5.16 14.31 33.76
C ARG A 177 6.35 15.05 33.13
N ARG A 178 6.54 16.29 33.52
CA ARG A 178 7.75 17.05 33.22
C ARG A 178 8.68 16.82 34.41
N GLU A 179 9.81 16.20 34.22
CA GLU A 179 10.87 16.23 35.22
C GLU A 179 11.60 17.57 35.12
N ALA A 180 11.79 18.23 36.28
CA ALA A 180 12.44 19.53 36.42
C ALA A 180 13.96 19.40 36.33
#